data_5b4a1a9d3407774ed2bce3613d4677c0
#
_entry.id   5b4a1a9d3407774ed2bce3613d4677c0
#
_cell.length_a   1.000
_cell.length_b   1.000
_cell.length_c   1.000
_cell.angle_alpha   90.00
_cell.angle_beta   90.00
_cell.angle_gamma   90.00
#
_symmetry.space_group_name_H-M   'P 1'
#
loop_
_entity.id
_entity.type
_entity.pdbx_description
1 polymer ?
#
loop_
_entity_poly.entity_id
_entity_poly.type
_entity_poly.pdbx_seq_one_letter_code
_entity_poly.pdbx_strand_id
1 'polypeptide(L)'
;MKLHFYGADRCVTGSCHCLEINGKKILVDCGLQQGRDELDNRYLAFAPGSIDILLVTHAHIDHTGRIPLLVKNGFHGRILTTRVTADLMKIMLLDSAHIQESDAEYENRKGERAGREHVEPLYTEQDALDVFKYVTTCEYKEKVDLCEGVSAVFTDAGHLLGSASITLELEENGVHKTIVFSGDIGNVDQPIIRDPQLLKKADYVVMESTYGDRNHTEVWSYTDELAEIIDETLGKGGNVVIPSFAVGRTQELLYFIREIKDQKLVKSTPNFPVYIDSPLAKAATTVFCGDLHGYLDEQALDLVKDGTHMFTFPNLNLVESSEESKMLNMDSTPKVIISASGMCDAGRIRHHLKHNLWRANSAVVFVGFQSPGTLGRRLLDGVEKVKLFGEEIAVKAKIVNFQGLSSHADHDHLVEWIKAFDPKPTHVFVVHGDEDVAPVFAEELNSLGFHAHAAKFTECYDLAANEMVSEGYISERKRTAQKSRADNLYAKLVAAAESLLEFAKRCKGRPNKDISALTGQIISLIERFRD
;
A
#
# COMPACT_ATOMS: atom_id res chain seq x y z
N MET A 1 -24.06 -0.77 15.59
CA MET A 1 -22.93 -1.10 14.69
C MET A 1 -22.68 0.11 13.80
N LYS A 2 -21.50 0.76 13.91
CA LYS A 2 -21.19 1.97 13.12
C LYS A 2 -19.92 1.79 12.33
N LEU A 3 -19.95 2.15 11.05
CA LEU A 3 -18.80 2.14 10.15
C LEU A 3 -18.33 3.57 9.90
N HIS A 4 -17.02 3.82 10.04
CA HIS A 4 -16.40 5.12 9.81
C HIS A 4 -15.29 5.00 8.76
N PHE A 5 -15.13 6.05 7.95
CA PHE A 5 -14.10 6.14 6.92
C PHE A 5 -13.06 7.21 7.31
N TYR A 6 -11.82 6.81 7.53
CA TYR A 6 -10.73 7.69 7.98
C TYR A 6 -9.58 7.78 6.97
N GLY A 7 -9.79 7.28 5.75
CA GLY A 7 -8.82 7.36 4.65
C GLY A 7 -9.22 6.52 3.46
N ALA A 8 -8.47 6.61 2.38
CA ALA A 8 -8.79 6.12 1.04
C ALA A 8 -10.16 6.60 0.52
N ASP A 9 -10.62 7.72 1.05
CA ASP A 9 -11.82 8.41 0.63
C ASP A 9 -11.50 9.24 -0.62
N ARG A 10 -11.91 8.76 -1.81
CA ARG A 10 -11.63 9.37 -3.12
C ARG A 10 -10.14 9.59 -3.38
N CYS A 11 -9.30 8.66 -2.96
CA CYS A 11 -7.87 8.56 -3.25
C CYS A 11 -7.39 7.12 -3.13
N VAL A 12 -6.29 6.84 -3.80
CA VAL A 12 -5.68 5.50 -3.87
C VAL A 12 -4.61 5.28 -2.79
N THR A 13 -4.64 6.01 -1.68
CA THR A 13 -3.69 5.82 -0.57
C THR A 13 -4.29 6.12 0.79
N GLY A 14 -3.72 5.56 1.84
CA GLY A 14 -4.07 5.84 3.21
C GLY A 14 -5.30 5.11 3.72
N SER A 15 -5.58 3.89 3.24
CA SER A 15 -6.70 3.05 3.67
C SER A 15 -6.81 2.95 5.18
N CYS A 16 -8.00 3.31 5.71
CA CYS A 16 -8.25 3.29 7.14
C CYS A 16 -9.75 3.37 7.43
N HIS A 17 -10.35 2.28 7.87
CA HIS A 17 -11.79 2.18 8.15
C HIS A 17 -11.99 1.67 9.57
N CYS A 18 -13.02 2.14 10.27
CA CYS A 18 -13.26 1.75 11.65
C CYS A 18 -14.69 1.25 11.86
N LEU A 19 -14.84 0.08 12.43
CA LEU A 19 -16.11 -0.50 12.86
C LEU A 19 -16.24 -0.34 14.38
N GLU A 20 -17.34 0.26 14.84
CA GLU A 20 -17.74 0.29 16.25
C GLU A 20 -18.87 -0.70 16.49
N ILE A 21 -18.66 -1.67 17.37
CA ILE A 21 -19.62 -2.71 17.71
C ILE A 21 -19.41 -3.23 19.13
N ASN A 22 -20.49 -3.45 19.90
CA ASN A 22 -20.44 -3.98 21.28
C ASN A 22 -19.43 -3.24 22.18
N GLY A 23 -19.28 -1.91 21.99
CA GLY A 23 -18.34 -1.08 22.72
C GLY A 23 -16.86 -1.30 22.33
N LYS A 24 -16.59 -2.03 21.25
CA LYS A 24 -15.27 -2.27 20.67
C LYS A 24 -15.08 -1.47 19.40
N LYS A 25 -13.83 -1.08 19.12
CA LYS A 25 -13.41 -0.43 17.88
C LYS A 25 -12.43 -1.33 17.13
N ILE A 26 -12.84 -1.73 15.95
CA ILE A 26 -12.06 -2.60 15.05
C ILE A 26 -11.64 -1.74 13.86
N LEU A 27 -10.35 -1.55 13.70
CA LEU A 27 -9.79 -0.85 12.54
C LEU A 27 -9.50 -1.86 11.43
N VAL A 28 -9.77 -1.49 10.20
CA VAL A 28 -9.33 -2.22 8.99
C VAL A 28 -8.38 -1.31 8.25
N ASP A 29 -7.12 -1.74 8.18
CA ASP A 29 -5.96 -1.02 7.67
C ASP A 29 -5.64 0.29 8.45
N CYS A 30 -4.41 0.75 8.31
CA CYS A 30 -3.92 2.02 8.82
C CYS A 30 -2.78 2.51 7.93
N GLY A 31 -3.14 2.94 6.72
CA GLY A 31 -2.23 3.22 5.64
C GLY A 31 -1.62 4.61 5.67
N LEU A 32 -0.45 4.74 5.06
CA LEU A 32 0.22 6.01 4.82
C LEU A 32 -0.37 6.67 3.58
N GLN A 33 -0.67 7.96 3.66
CA GLN A 33 -1.02 8.74 2.49
C GLN A 33 0.25 9.16 1.74
N GLN A 34 0.20 9.08 0.42
CA GLN A 34 1.34 9.33 -0.44
C GLN A 34 0.97 10.22 -1.64
N GLY A 35 1.97 10.91 -2.20
CA GLY A 35 1.80 11.68 -3.44
C GLY A 35 1.10 13.03 -3.26
N ARG A 36 0.36 13.47 -4.30
CA ARG A 36 -0.31 14.78 -4.34
C ARG A 36 -1.41 14.95 -3.31
N ASP A 37 -1.99 13.84 -2.94
CA ASP A 37 -3.17 13.77 -2.08
C ASP A 37 -2.77 13.58 -0.61
N GLU A 38 -1.47 13.69 -0.31
CA GLU A 38 -0.95 13.55 1.03
C GLU A 38 -1.49 14.65 1.95
N LEU A 39 -2.23 14.23 2.97
CA LEU A 39 -2.54 15.02 4.16
C LEU A 39 -1.39 14.89 5.17
N ASP A 40 -1.52 15.51 6.35
CA ASP A 40 -0.53 15.32 7.42
C ASP A 40 -0.66 13.90 8.00
N ASN A 41 0.21 12.99 7.61
CA ASN A 41 0.25 11.61 8.10
C ASN A 41 0.44 11.49 9.63
N ARG A 42 0.85 12.57 10.32
CA ARG A 42 0.92 12.61 11.79
C ARG A 42 -0.46 12.66 12.43
N TYR A 43 -1.49 13.06 11.68
CA TYR A 43 -2.85 13.15 12.15
C TYR A 43 -3.61 11.84 11.96
N LEU A 44 -4.15 11.30 13.04
CA LEU A 44 -5.12 10.23 13.05
C LEU A 44 -6.47 10.81 13.48
N ALA A 45 -7.52 10.58 12.71
CA ALA A 45 -8.87 11.12 12.98
C ALA A 45 -9.55 10.48 14.20
N PHE A 46 -8.84 9.67 14.96
CA PHE A 46 -9.32 8.95 16.15
C PHE A 46 -8.18 8.83 17.17
N ALA A 47 -8.55 8.54 18.42
CA ALA A 47 -7.59 8.29 19.49
C ALA A 47 -6.98 6.88 19.35
N PRO A 48 -5.65 6.71 19.10
CA PRO A 48 -5.01 5.42 18.93
C PRO A 48 -5.29 4.42 20.06
N GLY A 49 -5.26 4.89 21.28
CA GLY A 49 -5.55 4.06 22.46
C GLY A 49 -7.00 3.60 22.59
N SER A 50 -7.94 4.09 21.77
CA SER A 50 -9.33 3.63 21.76
C SER A 50 -9.58 2.44 20.84
N ILE A 51 -8.62 2.10 19.97
CA ILE A 51 -8.73 0.98 19.07
C ILE A 51 -8.39 -0.33 19.79
N ASP A 52 -9.29 -1.29 19.74
CA ASP A 52 -9.12 -2.60 20.39
C ASP A 52 -8.44 -3.63 19.48
N ILE A 53 -8.76 -3.60 18.18
CA ILE A 53 -8.28 -4.56 17.19
C ILE A 53 -7.96 -3.83 15.89
N LEU A 54 -6.87 -4.23 15.23
CA LEU A 54 -6.53 -3.83 13.87
C LEU A 54 -6.49 -5.08 12.99
N LEU A 55 -7.21 -5.06 11.88
CA LEU A 55 -7.16 -6.06 10.83
C LEU A 55 -6.38 -5.47 9.66
N VAL A 56 -5.47 -6.24 9.08
CA VAL A 56 -4.65 -5.79 7.95
C VAL A 56 -4.95 -6.65 6.73
N THR A 57 -5.38 -6.02 5.65
CA THR A 57 -5.74 -6.69 4.40
C THR A 57 -4.51 -7.20 3.65
N HIS A 58 -3.49 -6.36 3.51
CA HIS A 58 -2.23 -6.71 2.86
C HIS A 58 -1.09 -5.75 3.26
N ALA A 59 0.12 -6.03 2.78
CA ALA A 59 1.33 -5.41 3.33
C ALA A 59 1.71 -4.04 2.73
N HIS A 60 1.04 -3.53 1.68
CA HIS A 60 1.40 -2.26 1.07
C HIS A 60 1.35 -1.10 2.07
N ILE A 61 2.22 -0.10 1.86
CA ILE A 61 2.43 1.02 2.80
C ILE A 61 1.19 1.91 2.90
N ASP A 62 0.40 2.03 1.87
CA ASP A 62 -0.88 2.75 1.87
C ASP A 62 -2.01 2.00 2.62
N HIS A 63 -1.74 0.78 3.11
CA HIS A 63 -2.59 0.00 4.02
C HIS A 63 -1.97 -0.20 5.42
N THR A 64 -0.64 -0.10 5.54
CA THR A 64 0.07 -0.44 6.77
C THR A 64 0.93 0.68 7.34
N GLY A 65 1.28 1.67 6.53
CA GLY A 65 2.39 2.60 6.81
C GLY A 65 2.20 3.54 7.99
N ARG A 66 0.99 3.66 8.60
CA ARG A 66 0.78 4.38 9.85
C ARG A 66 0.60 3.46 11.06
N ILE A 67 0.75 2.15 10.92
CA ILE A 67 0.67 1.21 12.05
C ILE A 67 1.76 1.50 13.10
N PRO A 68 3.03 1.78 12.75
CA PRO A 68 4.02 2.16 13.74
C PRO A 68 3.64 3.43 14.51
N LEU A 69 3.09 4.44 13.82
CA LEU A 69 2.59 5.64 14.46
C LEU A 69 1.40 5.36 15.39
N LEU A 70 0.50 4.45 15.01
CA LEU A 70 -0.62 4.02 15.82
C LEU A 70 -0.14 3.40 17.14
N VAL A 71 0.84 2.49 17.08
CA VAL A 71 1.45 1.84 18.26
C VAL A 71 2.20 2.87 19.11
N LYS A 72 3.05 3.70 18.51
CA LYS A 72 3.78 4.79 19.18
C LYS A 72 2.84 5.70 19.98
N ASN A 73 1.66 5.97 19.46
CA ASN A 73 0.65 6.85 20.06
C ASN A 73 -0.33 6.14 21.00
N GLY A 74 -0.04 4.90 21.41
CA GLY A 74 -0.74 4.24 22.51
C GLY A 74 -1.77 3.18 22.12
N PHE A 75 -1.72 2.65 20.91
CA PHE A 75 -2.42 1.41 20.58
C PHE A 75 -1.79 0.23 21.30
N HIS A 76 -2.61 -0.59 21.93
CA HIS A 76 -2.20 -1.79 22.68
C HIS A 76 -3.07 -3.00 22.37
N GLY A 77 -3.87 -2.91 21.32
CA GLY A 77 -4.77 -3.96 20.89
C GLY A 77 -4.08 -5.07 20.11
N ARG A 78 -4.87 -6.00 19.59
CA ARG A 78 -4.40 -7.09 18.72
C ARG A 78 -4.35 -6.63 17.27
N ILE A 79 -3.27 -6.96 16.55
CA ILE A 79 -3.18 -6.83 15.09
C ILE A 79 -3.33 -8.23 14.50
N LEU A 80 -4.28 -8.42 13.57
CA LEU A 80 -4.52 -9.69 12.92
C LEU A 80 -4.38 -9.55 11.40
N THR A 81 -3.63 -10.46 10.80
CA THR A 81 -3.43 -10.53 9.34
C THR A 81 -3.04 -11.95 8.93
N THR A 82 -2.90 -12.21 7.62
CA THR A 82 -2.36 -13.48 7.15
C THR A 82 -0.86 -13.61 7.51
N ARG A 83 -0.37 -14.84 7.62
CA ARG A 83 1.03 -15.12 7.97
C ARG A 83 2.00 -14.42 7.00
N VAL A 84 1.77 -14.55 5.71
CA VAL A 84 2.68 -13.98 4.70
C VAL A 84 2.59 -12.46 4.65
N THR A 85 1.40 -11.88 4.85
CA THR A 85 1.26 -10.43 5.00
C THR A 85 2.05 -9.91 6.20
N ALA A 86 2.08 -10.63 7.33
CA ALA A 86 2.88 -10.23 8.49
C ALA A 86 4.39 -10.20 8.16
N ASP A 87 4.90 -11.20 7.42
CA ASP A 87 6.30 -11.26 7.02
C ASP A 87 6.67 -10.12 6.05
N LEU A 88 5.84 -9.85 5.05
CA LEU A 88 6.04 -8.73 4.11
C LEU A 88 5.89 -7.37 4.81
N MET A 89 4.89 -7.20 5.66
CA MET A 89 4.67 -5.98 6.44
C MET A 89 5.89 -5.63 7.27
N LYS A 90 6.58 -6.63 7.85
CA LYS A 90 7.78 -6.41 8.65
C LYS A 90 8.89 -5.72 7.86
N ILE A 91 9.21 -6.25 6.69
CA ILE A 91 10.28 -5.69 5.86
C ILE A 91 9.89 -4.33 5.29
N MET A 92 8.61 -4.14 4.93
CA MET A 92 8.12 -2.88 4.37
C MET A 92 8.06 -1.75 5.40
N LEU A 93 7.63 -2.03 6.63
CA LEU A 93 7.59 -1.03 7.69
C LEU A 93 9.00 -0.62 8.14
N LEU A 94 9.95 -1.55 8.16
CA LEU A 94 11.35 -1.24 8.47
C LEU A 94 11.99 -0.37 7.38
N ASP A 95 11.77 -0.68 6.11
CA ASP A 95 12.26 0.13 4.98
C ASP A 95 11.63 1.53 5.01
N SER A 96 10.32 1.63 5.25
CA SER A 96 9.62 2.90 5.39
C SER A 96 10.17 3.74 6.55
N ALA A 97 10.44 3.13 7.70
CA ALA A 97 11.05 3.82 8.84
C ALA A 97 12.45 4.34 8.51
N HIS A 98 13.29 3.51 7.90
CA HIS A 98 14.63 3.88 7.46
C HIS A 98 14.63 5.08 6.49
N ILE A 99 13.71 5.08 5.53
CA ILE A 99 13.54 6.20 4.59
C ILE A 99 13.17 7.47 5.35
N GLN A 100 12.20 7.42 6.26
CA GLN A 100 11.75 8.58 7.03
C GLN A 100 12.82 9.13 7.97
N GLU A 101 13.61 8.28 8.63
CA GLU A 101 14.75 8.70 9.45
C GLU A 101 15.83 9.37 8.59
N SER A 102 16.15 8.80 7.42
CA SER A 102 17.11 9.37 6.47
C SER A 102 16.66 10.73 5.92
N ASP A 103 15.39 10.88 5.60
CA ASP A 103 14.80 12.13 5.11
C ASP A 103 14.82 13.20 6.21
N ALA A 104 14.44 12.85 7.44
CA ALA A 104 14.51 13.76 8.58
C ALA A 104 15.95 14.23 8.85
N GLU A 105 16.93 13.33 8.85
CA GLU A 105 18.35 13.68 8.98
C GLU A 105 18.83 14.61 7.86
N TYR A 106 18.41 14.34 6.62
CA TYR A 106 18.79 15.19 5.48
C TYR A 106 18.21 16.60 5.61
N GLU A 107 16.91 16.72 5.96
CA GLU A 107 16.28 18.01 6.18
C GLU A 107 16.87 18.75 7.39
N ASN A 108 17.24 18.05 8.46
CA ASN A 108 17.90 18.63 9.63
C ASN A 108 19.27 19.18 9.29
N ARG A 109 20.11 18.45 8.54
CA ARG A 109 21.41 18.94 8.06
C ARG A 109 21.30 20.20 7.20
N LYS A 110 20.24 20.32 6.39
CA LYS A 110 19.93 21.53 5.63
C LYS A 110 19.37 22.64 6.53
N GLY A 111 18.52 22.26 7.48
CA GLY A 111 17.82 23.16 8.38
C GLY A 111 18.77 23.88 9.33
N GLU A 112 19.78 23.20 9.87
CA GLU A 112 20.81 23.78 10.75
C GLU A 112 21.45 25.03 10.14
N ARG A 113 21.81 24.96 8.86
CA ARG A 113 22.41 26.10 8.12
C ARG A 113 21.44 27.25 7.89
N ALA A 114 20.14 26.98 7.95
CA ALA A 114 19.06 27.94 7.73
C ALA A 114 18.37 28.38 9.03
N GLY A 115 18.82 27.91 10.21
CA GLY A 115 18.20 28.20 11.50
C GLY A 115 16.77 27.67 11.64
N ARG A 116 16.44 26.56 10.98
CA ARG A 116 15.13 25.92 11.06
C ARG A 116 15.04 25.00 12.27
N GLU A 117 13.80 24.79 12.76
CA GLU A 117 13.52 23.81 13.80
C GLU A 117 13.84 22.37 13.32
N HIS A 118 14.23 21.52 14.26
CA HIS A 118 14.50 20.10 14.01
C HIS A 118 13.23 19.36 13.61
N VAL A 119 13.33 18.52 12.59
CA VAL A 119 12.25 17.69 12.07
C VAL A 119 12.41 16.27 12.61
N GLU A 120 11.39 15.77 13.27
CA GLU A 120 11.33 14.37 13.72
C GLU A 120 10.72 13.49 12.63
N PRO A 121 11.21 12.25 12.44
CA PRO A 121 10.54 11.28 11.57
C PRO A 121 9.16 10.94 12.13
N LEU A 122 8.26 10.47 11.28
CA LEU A 122 6.93 10.06 11.69
C LEU A 122 7.01 8.93 12.73
N TYR A 123 7.90 7.97 12.46
CA TYR A 123 8.29 6.90 13.38
C TYR A 123 9.71 6.41 13.02
N THR A 124 10.31 5.68 13.94
CA THR A 124 11.66 5.10 13.83
C THR A 124 11.61 3.62 13.48
N GLU A 125 12.76 3.02 13.12
CA GLU A 125 12.89 1.57 12.96
C GLU A 125 12.47 0.80 14.23
N GLN A 126 12.76 1.35 15.41
CA GLN A 126 12.33 0.73 16.67
C GLN A 126 10.80 0.76 16.82
N ASP A 127 10.14 1.88 16.47
CA ASP A 127 8.68 1.97 16.48
C ASP A 127 8.05 0.94 15.51
N ALA A 128 8.68 0.71 14.35
CA ALA A 128 8.27 -0.31 13.38
C ALA A 128 8.44 -1.74 13.92
N LEU A 129 9.54 -2.03 14.62
CA LEU A 129 9.76 -3.34 15.28
C LEU A 129 8.73 -3.58 16.39
N ASP A 130 8.37 -2.55 17.13
CA ASP A 130 7.45 -2.64 18.25
C ASP A 130 6.03 -3.06 17.82
N VAL A 131 5.63 -2.81 16.56
CA VAL A 131 4.37 -3.29 15.97
C VAL A 131 4.21 -4.81 16.15
N PHE A 132 5.30 -5.57 15.95
CA PHE A 132 5.28 -7.04 15.91
C PHE A 132 5.08 -7.70 17.27
N LYS A 133 5.05 -6.92 18.35
CA LYS A 133 4.64 -7.39 19.69
C LYS A 133 3.12 -7.64 19.77
N TYR A 134 2.34 -7.04 18.86
CA TYR A 134 0.87 -7.09 18.83
C TYR A 134 0.32 -7.94 17.69
N VAL A 135 1.18 -8.35 16.74
CA VAL A 135 0.77 -9.10 15.54
C VAL A 135 0.48 -10.56 15.88
N THR A 136 -0.66 -11.01 15.42
CA THR A 136 -1.06 -12.42 15.38
C THR A 136 -1.48 -12.76 13.95
N THR A 137 -1.32 -14.01 13.54
CA THR A 137 -1.60 -14.43 12.18
C THR A 137 -2.73 -15.45 12.12
N CYS A 138 -3.37 -15.51 10.95
CA CYS A 138 -4.33 -16.54 10.58
C CYS A 138 -4.03 -17.06 9.17
N GLU A 139 -4.63 -18.18 8.82
CA GLU A 139 -4.61 -18.70 7.45
C GLU A 139 -5.88 -18.30 6.70
N TYR A 140 -5.85 -18.40 5.36
CA TYR A 140 -7.03 -18.16 4.56
C TYR A 140 -8.17 -19.13 4.93
N LYS A 141 -9.40 -18.60 4.95
CA LYS A 141 -10.64 -19.31 5.29
C LYS A 141 -10.74 -19.80 6.74
N GLU A 142 -9.76 -19.48 7.57
CA GLU A 142 -9.85 -19.70 9.01
C GLU A 142 -10.82 -18.67 9.61
N LYS A 143 -11.80 -19.14 10.36
CA LYS A 143 -12.70 -18.27 11.13
C LYS A 143 -12.05 -17.95 12.46
N VAL A 144 -11.80 -16.65 12.69
CA VAL A 144 -11.16 -16.14 13.90
C VAL A 144 -12.15 -15.30 14.69
N ASP A 145 -12.42 -15.68 15.93
CA ASP A 145 -13.20 -14.85 16.84
C ASP A 145 -12.37 -13.67 17.32
N LEU A 146 -12.90 -12.47 17.12
CA LEU A 146 -12.22 -11.21 17.46
C LEU A 146 -12.62 -10.71 18.86
N CYS A 147 -13.91 -10.64 19.10
CA CYS A 147 -14.53 -10.27 20.37
C CYS A 147 -15.98 -10.80 20.39
N GLU A 148 -16.71 -10.54 21.48
CA GLU A 148 -18.11 -10.95 21.59
C GLU A 148 -18.94 -10.42 20.42
N GLY A 149 -19.61 -11.32 19.71
CA GLY A 149 -20.45 -11.02 18.56
C GLY A 149 -19.70 -10.64 17.28
N VAL A 150 -18.36 -10.83 17.20
CA VAL A 150 -17.59 -10.50 16.00
C VAL A 150 -16.59 -11.59 15.65
N SER A 151 -16.67 -12.10 14.43
CA SER A 151 -15.66 -13.01 13.85
C SER A 151 -15.20 -12.53 12.48
N ALA A 152 -13.98 -12.89 12.11
CA ALA A 152 -13.34 -12.54 10.83
C ALA A 152 -12.95 -13.80 10.04
N VAL A 153 -13.05 -13.68 8.72
CA VAL A 153 -12.51 -14.65 7.76
C VAL A 153 -11.71 -13.88 6.70
N PHE A 154 -10.48 -14.31 6.48
CA PHE A 154 -9.59 -13.76 5.45
C PHE A 154 -9.67 -14.63 4.20
N THR A 155 -9.98 -14.02 3.05
CA THR A 155 -10.12 -14.70 1.76
C THR A 155 -9.14 -14.09 0.77
N ASP A 156 -8.44 -14.91 0.00
CA ASP A 156 -7.41 -14.47 -0.94
C ASP A 156 -7.95 -13.40 -1.90
N ALA A 157 -7.33 -12.24 -1.89
CA ALA A 157 -7.69 -11.11 -2.74
C ALA A 157 -6.91 -11.07 -4.06
N GLY A 158 -5.89 -11.91 -4.23
CA GLY A 158 -5.13 -12.05 -5.48
C GLY A 158 -4.30 -10.83 -5.89
N HIS A 159 -4.09 -9.86 -4.98
CA HIS A 159 -3.40 -8.60 -5.28
C HIS A 159 -1.91 -8.62 -4.96
N LEU A 160 -1.57 -9.17 -3.83
CA LEU A 160 -0.21 -9.36 -3.35
C LEU A 160 -0.14 -10.68 -2.61
N LEU A 161 1.03 -11.30 -2.55
CA LEU A 161 1.20 -12.53 -1.77
C LEU A 161 0.75 -12.33 -0.33
N GLY A 162 -0.25 -13.11 0.10
CA GLY A 162 -0.88 -12.98 1.41
C GLY A 162 -2.02 -11.97 1.52
N SER A 163 -2.33 -11.20 0.47
CA SER A 163 -3.44 -10.23 0.46
C SER A 163 -4.79 -10.89 0.70
N ALA A 164 -5.68 -10.19 1.39
CA ALA A 164 -6.99 -10.74 1.72
C ALA A 164 -8.12 -9.71 1.65
N SER A 165 -9.25 -10.14 1.12
CA SER A 165 -10.54 -9.55 1.46
C SER A 165 -10.99 -10.08 2.83
N ILE A 166 -11.51 -9.19 3.69
CA ILE A 166 -11.89 -9.53 5.07
C ILE A 166 -13.40 -9.53 5.20
N THR A 167 -13.97 -10.68 5.53
CA THR A 167 -15.39 -10.82 5.87
C THR A 167 -15.55 -10.78 7.39
N LEU A 168 -16.39 -9.87 7.90
CA LEU A 168 -16.76 -9.80 9.31
C LEU A 168 -18.22 -10.23 9.47
N GLU A 169 -18.45 -11.20 10.33
CA GLU A 169 -19.78 -11.54 10.85
C GLU A 169 -20.00 -10.76 12.15
N LEU A 170 -21.10 -10.04 12.22
CA LEU A 170 -21.41 -9.08 13.27
C LEU A 170 -22.72 -9.44 13.96
N GLU A 171 -22.72 -9.44 15.29
CA GLU A 171 -23.92 -9.57 16.11
C GLU A 171 -23.92 -8.53 17.22
N GLU A 172 -24.95 -7.68 17.26
CA GLU A 172 -25.18 -6.69 18.31
C GLU A 172 -26.67 -6.54 18.60
N ASN A 173 -27.08 -6.71 19.87
CA ASN A 173 -28.46 -6.59 20.31
C ASN A 173 -29.45 -7.49 19.51
N GLY A 174 -29.02 -8.69 19.09
CA GLY A 174 -29.83 -9.62 18.29
C GLY A 174 -29.94 -9.26 16.81
N VAL A 175 -29.24 -8.24 16.34
CA VAL A 175 -29.11 -7.90 14.91
C VAL A 175 -27.83 -8.56 14.36
N HIS A 176 -28.00 -9.33 13.30
CA HIS A 176 -26.89 -9.98 12.59
C HIS A 176 -26.63 -9.27 11.26
N LYS A 177 -25.38 -8.97 10.96
CA LYS A 177 -24.93 -8.38 9.71
C LYS A 177 -23.60 -8.99 9.28
N THR A 178 -23.39 -9.01 7.97
CA THR A 178 -22.11 -9.39 7.38
C THR A 178 -21.57 -8.21 6.57
N ILE A 179 -20.32 -7.82 6.82
CA ILE A 179 -19.61 -6.80 6.04
C ILE A 179 -18.33 -7.39 5.44
N VAL A 180 -18.05 -7.04 4.19
CA VAL A 180 -16.83 -7.39 3.48
C VAL A 180 -16.02 -6.12 3.21
N PHE A 181 -14.75 -6.15 3.59
CA PHE A 181 -13.74 -5.19 3.13
C PHE A 181 -12.93 -5.87 2.03
N SER A 182 -12.95 -5.33 0.83
CA SER A 182 -12.24 -5.94 -0.30
C SER A 182 -10.73 -5.96 -0.08
N GLY A 183 -10.18 -5.01 0.64
CA GLY A 183 -8.78 -4.62 0.47
C GLY A 183 -8.57 -4.18 -0.97
N ASP A 184 -7.39 -4.41 -1.51
CA ASP A 184 -7.13 -4.27 -2.94
C ASP A 184 -7.40 -5.60 -3.63
N ILE A 185 -8.19 -5.56 -4.70
CA ILE A 185 -8.59 -6.72 -5.48
C ILE A 185 -7.55 -6.93 -6.58
N GLY A 186 -7.03 -8.14 -6.67
CA GLY A 186 -6.01 -8.49 -7.64
C GLY A 186 -6.51 -8.58 -9.08
N ASN A 187 -5.58 -8.44 -10.00
CA ASN A 187 -5.82 -8.79 -11.40
C ASN A 187 -5.84 -10.31 -11.58
N VAL A 188 -6.44 -10.80 -12.64
CA VAL A 188 -6.47 -12.23 -12.98
C VAL A 188 -5.25 -12.65 -13.80
N ASP A 189 -5.00 -13.97 -13.85
CA ASP A 189 -3.91 -14.58 -14.62
C ASP A 189 -2.51 -14.01 -14.28
N GLN A 190 -2.31 -13.54 -13.06
CA GLN A 190 -1.00 -13.10 -12.58
C GLN A 190 -0.15 -14.31 -12.19
N PRO A 191 1.15 -14.33 -12.53
CA PRO A 191 2.02 -15.44 -12.11
C PRO A 191 2.22 -15.43 -10.59
N ILE A 192 2.51 -16.58 -10.01
CA ILE A 192 2.90 -16.79 -8.61
C ILE A 192 1.72 -16.83 -7.64
N ILE A 193 0.79 -15.88 -7.75
CA ILE A 193 -0.35 -15.72 -6.84
C ILE A 193 -1.65 -16.18 -7.52
N ARG A 194 -2.63 -16.56 -6.70
CA ARG A 194 -3.92 -17.00 -7.20
C ARG A 194 -4.79 -15.82 -7.59
N ASP A 195 -5.73 -16.05 -8.49
CA ASP A 195 -6.77 -15.08 -8.80
C ASP A 195 -7.63 -14.72 -7.57
N PRO A 196 -8.22 -13.51 -7.53
CA PRO A 196 -9.13 -13.10 -6.48
C PRO A 196 -10.27 -14.08 -6.29
N GLN A 197 -10.51 -14.52 -5.05
CA GLN A 197 -11.62 -15.39 -4.76
C GLN A 197 -12.92 -14.60 -4.66
N LEU A 198 -13.92 -15.03 -5.43
CA LEU A 198 -15.24 -14.40 -5.44
C LEU A 198 -16.00 -14.73 -4.15
N LEU A 199 -16.47 -13.70 -3.46
CA LEU A 199 -17.33 -13.79 -2.29
C LEU A 199 -18.80 -13.80 -2.71
N LYS A 200 -19.66 -14.50 -1.97
CA LYS A 200 -21.04 -14.76 -2.39
C LYS A 200 -22.09 -14.04 -1.57
N LYS A 201 -21.79 -13.67 -0.33
CA LYS A 201 -22.78 -13.10 0.59
C LYS A 201 -22.18 -12.01 1.44
N ALA A 202 -22.85 -10.87 1.49
CA ALA A 202 -22.61 -9.79 2.43
C ALA A 202 -23.85 -8.89 2.49
N ASP A 203 -24.13 -8.29 3.66
CA ASP A 203 -25.08 -7.19 3.77
C ASP A 203 -24.46 -5.88 3.31
N TYR A 204 -23.16 -5.69 3.58
CA TYR A 204 -22.40 -4.49 3.27
C TYR A 204 -21.07 -4.84 2.64
N VAL A 205 -20.61 -4.00 1.70
CA VAL A 205 -19.30 -4.14 1.06
C VAL A 205 -18.59 -2.79 1.07
N VAL A 206 -17.34 -2.78 1.52
CA VAL A 206 -16.39 -1.67 1.34
C VAL A 206 -15.42 -2.11 0.25
N MET A 207 -15.44 -1.44 -0.90
CA MET A 207 -14.82 -1.92 -2.14
C MET A 207 -13.87 -0.89 -2.74
N GLU A 208 -12.67 -1.34 -3.16
CA GLU A 208 -11.75 -0.52 -3.94
C GLU A 208 -12.31 -0.12 -5.31
N SER A 209 -11.72 0.90 -5.91
CA SER A 209 -12.08 1.40 -7.24
C SER A 209 -10.90 2.00 -8.01
N THR A 210 -9.69 1.48 -7.81
CA THR A 210 -8.46 2.02 -8.42
C THR A 210 -8.54 2.13 -9.94
N TYR A 211 -9.10 1.13 -10.59
CA TYR A 211 -9.36 1.11 -12.03
C TYR A 211 -10.86 1.06 -12.37
N GLY A 212 -11.70 1.67 -11.55
CA GLY A 212 -13.15 1.70 -11.76
C GLY A 212 -13.61 2.40 -13.04
N ASP A 213 -12.71 3.04 -13.79
CA ASP A 213 -13.01 3.80 -15.03
C ASP A 213 -12.39 3.20 -16.29
N ARG A 214 -11.58 2.14 -16.20
CA ARG A 214 -10.84 1.60 -17.35
C ARG A 214 -10.40 0.16 -17.20
N ASN A 215 -10.24 -0.51 -18.34
CA ASN A 215 -9.65 -1.85 -18.44
C ASN A 215 -8.15 -1.78 -18.70
N HIS A 216 -7.45 -2.85 -18.35
CA HIS A 216 -6.07 -3.06 -18.73
C HIS A 216 -5.95 -3.38 -20.22
N THR A 217 -4.80 -3.04 -20.79
CA THR A 217 -4.49 -3.46 -22.16
C THR A 217 -4.17 -4.95 -22.15
N GLU A 218 -4.83 -5.73 -22.99
CA GLU A 218 -4.50 -7.15 -23.18
C GLU A 218 -3.06 -7.28 -23.71
N VAL A 219 -2.26 -8.13 -23.09
CA VAL A 219 -0.93 -8.48 -23.51
C VAL A 219 -0.88 -9.99 -23.76
N TRP A 220 -0.58 -10.37 -25.00
CA TRP A 220 -0.58 -11.77 -25.42
C TRP A 220 0.50 -12.62 -24.73
N SER A 221 1.66 -12.03 -24.44
CA SER A 221 2.77 -12.70 -23.77
C SER A 221 3.73 -11.68 -23.18
N TYR A 222 3.71 -11.53 -21.87
CA TYR A 222 4.68 -10.69 -21.16
C TYR A 222 6.12 -11.15 -21.34
N THR A 223 6.32 -12.46 -21.37
CA THR A 223 7.63 -13.09 -21.54
C THR A 223 8.23 -12.74 -22.90
N ASP A 224 7.46 -12.86 -24.00
CA ASP A 224 7.95 -12.60 -25.35
C ASP A 224 8.24 -11.11 -25.58
N GLU A 225 7.33 -10.23 -25.19
CA GLU A 225 7.51 -8.77 -25.34
C GLU A 225 8.72 -8.26 -24.53
N LEU A 226 8.88 -8.72 -23.29
CA LEU A 226 10.03 -8.37 -22.47
C LEU A 226 11.33 -8.90 -23.06
N ALA A 227 11.31 -10.14 -23.60
CA ALA A 227 12.47 -10.75 -24.28
C ALA A 227 12.89 -9.94 -25.50
N GLU A 228 11.95 -9.47 -26.34
CA GLU A 228 12.24 -8.65 -27.52
C GLU A 228 12.90 -7.31 -27.12
N ILE A 229 12.37 -6.63 -26.10
CA ILE A 229 12.95 -5.37 -25.59
C ILE A 229 14.38 -5.61 -25.09
N ILE A 230 14.59 -6.68 -24.33
CA ILE A 230 15.92 -7.05 -23.80
C ILE A 230 16.87 -7.35 -24.95
N ASP A 231 16.48 -8.22 -25.90
CA ASP A 231 17.32 -8.63 -27.02
C ASP A 231 17.75 -7.46 -27.91
N GLU A 232 16.78 -6.59 -28.27
CA GLU A 232 17.04 -5.37 -29.04
C GLU A 232 18.01 -4.43 -28.34
N THR A 233 17.79 -4.18 -27.04
CA THR A 233 18.54 -3.18 -26.27
C THR A 233 19.96 -3.65 -25.98
N LEU A 234 20.12 -4.89 -25.49
CA LEU A 234 21.43 -5.44 -25.17
C LEU A 234 22.26 -5.68 -26.45
N GLY A 235 21.61 -6.09 -27.55
CA GLY A 235 22.25 -6.24 -28.85
C GLY A 235 22.84 -4.95 -29.43
N LYS A 236 22.31 -3.79 -29.01
CA LYS A 236 22.86 -2.45 -29.34
C LYS A 236 23.90 -1.96 -28.32
N GLY A 237 24.29 -2.79 -27.35
CA GLY A 237 25.24 -2.43 -26.30
C GLY A 237 24.66 -1.46 -25.24
N GLY A 238 23.34 -1.39 -25.10
CA GLY A 238 22.63 -0.60 -24.12
C GLY A 238 22.24 -1.38 -22.86
N ASN A 239 21.69 -0.69 -21.88
CA ASN A 239 21.13 -1.28 -20.67
C ASN A 239 19.60 -1.21 -20.72
N VAL A 240 18.94 -2.23 -20.15
CA VAL A 240 17.51 -2.20 -19.84
C VAL A 240 17.37 -1.83 -18.37
N VAL A 241 16.74 -0.69 -18.08
CA VAL A 241 16.49 -0.21 -16.72
C VAL A 241 15.00 -0.31 -16.42
N ILE A 242 14.64 -1.06 -15.38
CA ILE A 242 13.24 -1.34 -15.02
C ILE A 242 12.95 -0.75 -13.65
N PRO A 243 12.29 0.42 -13.57
CA PRO A 243 11.72 0.91 -12.33
C PRO A 243 10.64 -0.05 -11.84
N SER A 244 10.78 -0.57 -10.62
CA SER A 244 9.87 -1.59 -10.10
C SER A 244 9.57 -1.38 -8.62
N PHE A 245 8.35 -1.71 -8.20
CA PHE A 245 8.06 -1.89 -6.79
C PHE A 245 8.87 -3.08 -6.26
N ALA A 246 9.42 -2.92 -5.07
CA ALA A 246 10.31 -3.92 -4.48
C ALA A 246 9.59 -5.22 -4.10
N VAL A 247 8.29 -5.14 -3.80
CA VAL A 247 7.45 -6.27 -3.39
C VAL A 247 6.37 -6.52 -4.44
N GLY A 248 6.18 -7.76 -4.81
CA GLY A 248 5.27 -8.23 -5.85
C GLY A 248 5.86 -8.09 -7.24
N ARG A 249 5.87 -6.90 -7.80
CA ARG A 249 6.30 -6.62 -9.19
C ARG A 249 7.72 -7.08 -9.51
N THR A 250 8.66 -6.90 -8.60
CA THR A 250 10.05 -7.38 -8.81
C THR A 250 10.09 -8.89 -8.90
N GLN A 251 9.31 -9.62 -8.10
CA GLN A 251 9.27 -11.07 -8.12
C GLN A 251 8.62 -11.60 -9.40
N GLU A 252 7.57 -10.96 -9.90
CA GLU A 252 6.98 -11.29 -11.21
C GLU A 252 7.96 -11.08 -12.35
N LEU A 253 8.72 -9.98 -12.35
CA LEU A 253 9.79 -9.76 -13.34
C LEU A 253 10.86 -10.84 -13.28
N LEU A 254 11.24 -11.30 -12.09
CA LEU A 254 12.19 -12.40 -11.95
C LEU A 254 11.62 -13.70 -12.52
N TYR A 255 10.34 -13.96 -12.30
CA TYR A 255 9.64 -15.11 -12.87
C TYR A 255 9.71 -15.08 -14.41
N PHE A 256 9.32 -13.97 -15.06
CA PHE A 256 9.39 -13.82 -16.51
C PHE A 256 10.82 -13.90 -17.04
N ILE A 257 11.80 -13.27 -16.38
CA ILE A 257 13.20 -13.31 -16.83
C ILE A 257 13.77 -14.73 -16.71
N ARG A 258 13.39 -15.51 -15.70
CA ARG A 258 13.74 -16.93 -15.63
C ARG A 258 13.21 -17.67 -16.85
N GLU A 259 11.94 -17.52 -17.20
CA GLU A 259 11.36 -18.13 -18.39
C GLU A 259 12.09 -17.71 -19.69
N ILE A 260 12.38 -16.42 -19.84
CA ILE A 260 13.14 -15.89 -20.97
C ILE A 260 14.50 -16.60 -21.10
N LYS A 261 15.19 -16.83 -19.98
CA LYS A 261 16.49 -17.53 -19.97
C LYS A 261 16.36 -19.01 -20.23
N ASP A 262 15.38 -19.68 -19.63
CA ASP A 262 15.13 -21.12 -19.80
C ASP A 262 14.78 -21.44 -21.28
N GLN A 263 13.96 -20.60 -21.90
CA GLN A 263 13.55 -20.72 -23.31
C GLN A 263 14.56 -20.11 -24.28
N LYS A 264 15.62 -19.46 -23.80
CA LYS A 264 16.68 -18.81 -24.60
C LYS A 264 16.13 -17.81 -25.63
N LEU A 265 15.16 -17.00 -25.22
CA LEU A 265 14.50 -16.04 -26.11
C LEU A 265 15.41 -14.88 -26.52
N VAL A 266 16.33 -14.44 -25.66
CA VAL A 266 17.33 -13.41 -25.94
C VAL A 266 18.54 -14.05 -26.67
N LYS A 267 18.73 -13.68 -27.93
CA LYS A 267 19.73 -14.27 -28.82
C LYS A 267 21.02 -13.45 -28.90
N SER A 268 20.92 -12.12 -28.84
CA SER A 268 22.07 -11.21 -28.94
C SER A 268 23.04 -11.36 -27.77
N THR A 269 22.53 -11.64 -26.61
CA THR A 269 23.32 -11.79 -25.37
C THR A 269 22.69 -12.88 -24.48
N PRO A 270 22.80 -14.17 -24.84
CA PRO A 270 22.09 -15.26 -24.16
C PRO A 270 22.38 -15.36 -22.66
N ASN A 271 23.58 -14.97 -22.23
CA ASN A 271 24.02 -15.00 -20.83
C ASN A 271 23.97 -13.61 -20.16
N PHE A 272 23.04 -12.75 -20.56
CA PHE A 272 22.96 -11.38 -20.03
C PHE A 272 22.84 -11.36 -18.50
N PRO A 273 23.55 -10.44 -17.83
CA PRO A 273 23.44 -10.27 -16.38
C PRO A 273 22.20 -9.48 -16.02
N VAL A 274 21.59 -9.86 -14.90
CA VAL A 274 20.44 -9.18 -14.30
C VAL A 274 20.82 -8.74 -12.89
N TYR A 275 20.54 -7.50 -12.56
CA TYR A 275 20.84 -6.93 -11.27
C TYR A 275 19.56 -6.44 -10.59
N ILE A 276 19.34 -6.90 -9.35
CA ILE A 276 18.33 -6.32 -8.45
C ILE A 276 19.05 -5.35 -7.54
N ASP A 277 18.86 -4.07 -7.80
CA ASP A 277 19.45 -3.02 -6.98
C ASP A 277 18.42 -2.37 -6.05
N SER A 278 17.98 -3.18 -5.09
CA SER A 278 17.05 -2.80 -4.02
C SER A 278 17.19 -3.77 -2.84
N PRO A 279 17.66 -3.32 -1.67
CA PRO A 279 17.71 -4.15 -0.46
C PRO A 279 16.35 -4.70 -0.05
N LEU A 280 15.28 -3.88 -0.17
CA LEU A 280 13.92 -4.29 0.12
C LEU A 280 13.45 -5.40 -0.84
N ALA A 281 13.76 -5.28 -2.14
CA ALA A 281 13.39 -6.32 -3.12
C ALA A 281 14.09 -7.65 -2.83
N LYS A 282 15.36 -7.62 -2.37
CA LYS A 282 16.06 -8.81 -1.90
C LYS A 282 15.37 -9.44 -0.70
N ALA A 283 15.03 -8.65 0.31
CA ALA A 283 14.34 -9.12 1.51
C ALA A 283 12.97 -9.72 1.16
N ALA A 284 12.20 -9.06 0.28
CA ALA A 284 10.92 -9.56 -0.21
C ALA A 284 11.09 -10.90 -0.96
N THR A 285 12.07 -11.00 -1.85
CA THR A 285 12.34 -12.26 -2.57
C THR A 285 12.66 -13.41 -1.61
N THR A 286 13.28 -13.13 -0.47
CA THR A 286 13.50 -14.14 0.58
C THR A 286 12.19 -14.65 1.17
N VAL A 287 11.20 -13.77 1.40
CA VAL A 287 9.86 -14.18 1.85
C VAL A 287 9.17 -15.02 0.77
N PHE A 288 9.26 -14.61 -0.50
CA PHE A 288 8.71 -15.36 -1.64
C PHE A 288 9.40 -16.73 -1.89
N CYS A 289 10.58 -16.96 -1.32
CA CYS A 289 11.25 -18.26 -1.33
C CYS A 289 10.96 -19.12 -0.10
N GLY A 290 10.16 -18.62 0.84
CA GLY A 290 9.80 -19.31 2.09
C GLY A 290 8.74 -20.38 1.93
N ASP A 291 8.14 -20.82 3.04
CA ASP A 291 6.98 -21.73 3.03
C ASP A 291 5.73 -20.95 2.63
N LEU A 292 5.29 -21.15 1.39
CA LEU A 292 4.14 -20.48 0.80
C LEU A 292 2.98 -21.45 0.51
N HIS A 293 2.95 -22.60 1.17
CA HIS A 293 1.84 -23.53 1.04
C HIS A 293 0.51 -22.82 1.35
N GLY A 294 -0.45 -22.92 0.43
CA GLY A 294 -1.75 -22.26 0.55
C GLY A 294 -1.83 -20.84 -0.01
N TYR A 295 -0.73 -20.26 -0.50
CA TYR A 295 -0.67 -18.89 -1.05
C TYR A 295 -0.33 -18.83 -2.54
N LEU A 296 0.34 -19.85 -3.09
CA LEU A 296 0.76 -19.90 -4.48
C LEU A 296 -0.37 -20.41 -5.39
N ASP A 297 -0.32 -20.01 -6.67
CA ASP A 297 -1.11 -20.62 -7.73
C ASP A 297 -0.63 -22.05 -8.06
N GLU A 298 -1.37 -22.77 -8.92
CA GLU A 298 -1.05 -24.16 -9.26
C GLU A 298 0.27 -24.27 -10.03
N GLN A 299 0.57 -23.32 -10.91
CA GLN A 299 1.78 -23.34 -11.75
C GLN A 299 3.03 -23.11 -10.88
N ALA A 300 3.00 -22.15 -9.99
CA ALA A 300 4.09 -21.89 -9.06
C ALA A 300 4.30 -23.08 -8.09
N LEU A 301 3.20 -23.69 -7.61
CA LEU A 301 3.28 -24.89 -6.77
C LEU A 301 3.94 -26.07 -7.49
N ASP A 302 3.65 -26.27 -8.76
CA ASP A 302 4.24 -27.36 -9.53
C ASP A 302 5.74 -27.11 -9.78
N LEU A 303 6.14 -25.86 -10.07
CA LEU A 303 7.57 -25.50 -10.16
C LEU A 303 8.32 -25.79 -8.85
N VAL A 304 7.73 -25.45 -7.71
CA VAL A 304 8.35 -25.71 -6.38
C VAL A 304 8.47 -27.22 -6.12
N LYS A 305 7.45 -28.02 -6.46
CA LYS A 305 7.47 -29.49 -6.31
C LYS A 305 8.58 -30.13 -7.18
N ASP A 306 8.79 -29.59 -8.37
CA ASP A 306 9.84 -30.06 -9.29
C ASP A 306 11.26 -29.61 -8.87
N GLY A 307 11.39 -28.90 -7.75
CA GLY A 307 12.66 -28.37 -7.23
C GLY A 307 13.19 -27.17 -8.02
N THR A 308 12.35 -26.54 -8.83
CA THR A 308 12.70 -25.34 -9.59
C THR A 308 12.65 -24.12 -8.70
N HIS A 309 13.73 -23.33 -8.67
CA HIS A 309 13.77 -22.05 -7.97
C HIS A 309 13.13 -20.96 -8.84
N MET A 310 11.93 -20.50 -8.50
CA MET A 310 11.15 -19.55 -9.29
C MET A 310 11.87 -18.22 -9.56
N PHE A 311 12.74 -17.79 -8.64
CA PHE A 311 13.36 -16.48 -8.65
C PHE A 311 14.88 -16.53 -8.79
N THR A 312 15.45 -17.68 -9.16
CA THR A 312 16.91 -17.87 -9.28
C THR A 312 17.25 -18.42 -10.65
N PHE A 313 18.21 -17.81 -11.30
CA PHE A 313 18.72 -18.21 -12.60
C PHE A 313 20.19 -17.77 -12.76
N PRO A 314 20.94 -18.31 -13.74
CA PRO A 314 22.32 -17.91 -13.99
C PRO A 314 22.47 -16.41 -14.26
N ASN A 315 23.50 -15.78 -13.66
CA ASN A 315 23.81 -14.35 -13.79
C ASN A 315 22.76 -13.40 -13.18
N LEU A 316 21.95 -13.87 -12.23
CA LEU A 316 21.20 -13.01 -11.32
C LEU A 316 22.14 -12.51 -10.22
N ASN A 317 22.19 -11.20 -10.01
CA ASN A 317 23.02 -10.54 -9.02
C ASN A 317 22.14 -9.67 -8.11
N LEU A 318 22.30 -9.85 -6.81
CA LEU A 318 21.62 -9.03 -5.80
C LEU A 318 22.59 -8.00 -5.27
N VAL A 319 22.27 -6.71 -5.41
CA VAL A 319 23.14 -5.59 -5.02
C VAL A 319 22.75 -5.11 -3.62
N GLU A 320 23.70 -5.14 -2.71
CA GLU A 320 23.45 -4.79 -1.30
C GLU A 320 23.95 -3.38 -0.96
N SER A 321 25.20 -3.08 -1.30
CA SER A 321 25.84 -1.83 -0.92
C SER A 321 25.63 -0.69 -1.91
N SER A 322 25.77 0.54 -1.44
CA SER A 322 25.76 1.72 -2.30
C SER A 322 26.99 1.79 -3.22
N GLU A 323 28.09 1.19 -2.83
CA GLU A 323 29.31 1.10 -3.62
C GLU A 323 29.11 0.18 -4.82
N GLU A 324 28.53 -0.99 -4.61
CA GLU A 324 28.15 -1.91 -5.71
C GLU A 324 27.17 -1.26 -6.68
N SER A 325 26.16 -0.58 -6.18
CA SER A 325 25.20 0.19 -7.00
C SER A 325 25.87 1.25 -7.86
N LYS A 326 26.87 1.98 -7.33
CA LYS A 326 27.67 2.94 -8.12
C LYS A 326 28.49 2.26 -9.20
N MET A 327 29.11 1.10 -8.90
CA MET A 327 29.90 0.34 -9.86
C MET A 327 29.07 -0.11 -11.06
N LEU A 328 27.80 -0.47 -10.88
CA LEU A 328 26.89 -0.82 -11.97
C LEU A 328 26.78 0.30 -13.02
N ASN A 329 26.76 1.55 -12.57
CA ASN A 329 26.64 2.70 -13.47
C ASN A 329 27.95 3.02 -14.21
N MET A 330 29.08 2.52 -13.75
CA MET A 330 30.41 2.68 -14.37
C MET A 330 30.76 1.53 -15.32
N ASP A 331 30.15 0.37 -15.12
CA ASP A 331 30.38 -0.81 -15.96
C ASP A 331 29.61 -0.72 -17.28
N SER A 332 30.34 -0.79 -18.39
CA SER A 332 29.80 -0.68 -19.76
C SER A 332 29.19 -1.98 -20.31
N THR A 333 29.27 -3.10 -19.59
CA THR A 333 28.66 -4.37 -20.00
C THR A 333 27.14 -4.20 -20.08
N PRO A 334 26.50 -4.55 -21.23
CA PRO A 334 25.04 -4.53 -21.36
C PRO A 334 24.36 -5.41 -20.32
N LYS A 335 23.35 -4.87 -19.62
CA LYS A 335 22.70 -5.54 -18.49
C LYS A 335 21.25 -5.12 -18.32
N VAL A 336 20.51 -5.93 -17.58
CA VAL A 336 19.18 -5.59 -17.05
C VAL A 336 19.34 -5.13 -15.61
N ILE A 337 18.77 -3.98 -15.25
CA ILE A 337 18.79 -3.42 -13.89
C ILE A 337 17.35 -3.20 -13.43
N ILE A 338 16.95 -3.90 -12.38
CA ILE A 338 15.65 -3.75 -11.71
C ILE A 338 15.90 -3.01 -10.40
N SER A 339 15.26 -1.85 -10.20
CA SER A 339 15.51 -1.02 -9.03
C SER A 339 14.27 -0.26 -8.57
N ALA A 340 14.11 -0.12 -7.26
CA ALA A 340 13.04 0.69 -6.65
C ALA A 340 13.45 2.19 -6.59
N SER A 341 12.49 3.10 -6.65
CA SER A 341 11.04 2.98 -6.63
C SER A 341 10.43 2.84 -8.04
N GLY A 342 9.24 2.22 -8.13
CA GLY A 342 8.54 2.03 -9.39
C GLY A 342 8.11 3.32 -10.10
N MET A 343 7.88 4.42 -9.36
CA MET A 343 7.50 5.73 -9.90
C MET A 343 8.70 6.69 -10.10
N CYS A 344 9.92 6.25 -9.81
CA CYS A 344 11.18 6.99 -10.00
C CYS A 344 11.38 8.23 -9.10
N ASP A 345 10.56 8.47 -8.10
CA ASP A 345 10.65 9.68 -7.24
C ASP A 345 11.71 9.54 -6.14
N ALA A 346 12.03 8.33 -5.75
CA ALA A 346 13.01 8.01 -4.70
C ALA A 346 13.88 6.81 -5.09
N GLY A 347 14.84 6.48 -4.25
CA GLY A 347 15.63 5.26 -4.36
C GLY A 347 16.77 5.28 -5.38
N ARG A 348 17.41 4.11 -5.49
CA ARG A 348 18.58 3.91 -6.35
C ARG A 348 18.28 4.03 -7.84
N ILE A 349 17.04 3.77 -8.24
CA ILE A 349 16.56 3.92 -9.64
C ILE A 349 16.92 5.30 -10.22
N ARG A 350 16.86 6.37 -9.43
CA ARG A 350 17.18 7.73 -9.91
C ARG A 350 18.63 7.86 -10.35
N HIS A 351 19.56 7.14 -9.72
CA HIS A 351 20.95 7.08 -10.15
C HIS A 351 21.09 6.33 -11.46
N HIS A 352 20.41 5.18 -11.62
CA HIS A 352 20.43 4.44 -12.87
C HIS A 352 19.82 5.24 -14.02
N LEU A 353 18.72 5.96 -13.78
CA LEU A 353 18.12 6.86 -14.77
C LEU A 353 19.08 7.98 -15.17
N LYS A 354 19.80 8.61 -14.23
CA LYS A 354 20.80 9.63 -14.53
C LYS A 354 21.86 9.12 -15.51
N HIS A 355 22.30 7.87 -15.36
CA HIS A 355 23.36 7.28 -16.18
C HIS A 355 22.87 6.66 -17.48
N ASN A 356 21.58 6.36 -17.64
CA ASN A 356 21.03 5.66 -18.80
C ASN A 356 20.09 6.49 -19.68
N LEU A 357 19.37 7.50 -19.16
CA LEU A 357 18.40 8.29 -19.95
C LEU A 357 19.02 9.00 -21.16
N TRP A 358 20.25 9.47 -21.09
CA TRP A 358 20.93 10.16 -22.17
C TRP A 358 21.53 9.23 -23.24
N ARG A 359 21.52 7.91 -23.00
CA ARG A 359 22.08 6.88 -23.89
C ARG A 359 21.01 6.37 -24.85
N ALA A 360 21.14 6.70 -26.13
CA ALA A 360 20.15 6.33 -27.16
C ALA A 360 20.04 4.81 -27.41
N ASN A 361 21.02 4.02 -26.97
CA ASN A 361 21.03 2.56 -27.05
C ASN A 361 20.43 1.86 -25.81
N SER A 362 20.08 2.60 -24.76
CA SER A 362 19.45 2.06 -23.56
C SER A 362 17.92 2.15 -23.62
N ALA A 363 17.23 1.36 -22.82
CA ALA A 363 15.79 1.40 -22.64
C ALA A 363 15.41 1.55 -21.17
N VAL A 364 14.34 2.29 -20.90
CA VAL A 364 13.67 2.34 -19.60
C VAL A 364 12.29 1.73 -19.78
N VAL A 365 12.00 0.67 -19.03
CA VAL A 365 10.76 -0.12 -19.16
C VAL A 365 9.92 0.06 -17.91
N PHE A 366 8.82 0.79 -18.04
CA PHE A 366 7.84 0.95 -16.97
C PHE A 366 6.88 -0.25 -16.95
N VAL A 367 6.75 -0.88 -15.81
CA VAL A 367 5.98 -2.12 -15.58
C VAL A 367 4.83 -1.95 -14.58
N GLY A 368 4.39 -0.72 -14.36
CA GLY A 368 3.32 -0.41 -13.43
C GLY A 368 2.82 1.02 -13.59
N PHE A 369 1.72 1.32 -12.91
CA PHE A 369 1.07 2.62 -12.95
C PHE A 369 2.04 3.75 -12.55
N GLN A 370 1.94 4.87 -13.26
CA GLN A 370 2.72 6.07 -13.00
C GLN A 370 1.78 7.22 -12.64
N SER A 371 1.76 7.60 -11.37
CA SER A 371 0.89 8.67 -10.87
C SER A 371 1.26 10.02 -11.48
N PRO A 372 0.27 10.86 -11.79
CA PRO A 372 0.51 12.22 -12.26
C PRO A 372 1.42 13.01 -11.31
N GLY A 373 2.39 13.73 -11.89
CA GLY A 373 3.39 14.51 -11.14
C GLY A 373 4.69 13.78 -10.84
N THR A 374 4.73 12.45 -10.93
CA THR A 374 5.95 11.65 -10.72
C THR A 374 6.94 11.77 -11.87
N LEU A 375 8.21 11.45 -11.59
CA LEU A 375 9.24 11.42 -12.65
C LEU A 375 8.91 10.36 -13.71
N GLY A 376 8.43 9.19 -13.29
CA GLY A 376 8.04 8.12 -14.21
C GLY A 376 6.93 8.57 -15.16
N ARG A 377 5.90 9.25 -14.67
CA ARG A 377 4.81 9.80 -15.50
C ARG A 377 5.33 10.81 -16.51
N ARG A 378 6.20 11.73 -16.10
CA ARG A 378 6.81 12.70 -17.00
C ARG A 378 7.60 12.04 -18.13
N LEU A 379 8.33 10.97 -17.83
CA LEU A 379 9.07 10.20 -18.84
C LEU A 379 8.12 9.52 -19.84
N LEU A 380 7.02 8.96 -19.37
CA LEU A 380 5.98 8.39 -20.24
C LEU A 380 5.28 9.45 -21.10
N ASP A 381 5.09 10.67 -20.57
CA ASP A 381 4.52 11.80 -21.31
C ASP A 381 5.49 12.38 -22.37
N GLY A 382 6.70 11.84 -22.50
CA GLY A 382 7.63 12.17 -23.57
C GLY A 382 8.46 13.44 -23.36
N VAL A 383 8.77 13.81 -22.11
CA VAL A 383 9.66 14.95 -21.83
C VAL A 383 11.05 14.72 -22.43
N GLU A 384 11.59 15.75 -23.10
CA GLU A 384 12.91 15.68 -23.72
C GLU A 384 14.07 15.77 -22.71
N LYS A 385 13.82 16.34 -21.53
CA LYS A 385 14.81 16.54 -20.47
C LYS A 385 14.19 16.42 -19.09
N VAL A 386 14.97 15.90 -18.15
CA VAL A 386 14.61 15.83 -16.72
C VAL A 386 15.73 16.34 -15.84
N LYS A 387 15.41 16.84 -14.65
CA LYS A 387 16.39 17.27 -13.67
C LYS A 387 16.59 16.19 -12.60
N LEU A 388 17.79 15.61 -12.52
CA LEU A 388 18.17 14.61 -11.53
C LEU A 388 19.39 15.08 -10.75
N PHE A 389 19.31 15.08 -9.42
CA PHE A 389 20.39 15.52 -8.52
C PHE A 389 21.01 16.89 -8.90
N GLY A 390 20.16 17.82 -9.35
CA GLY A 390 20.59 19.14 -9.76
C GLY A 390 21.09 19.28 -11.21
N GLU A 391 21.31 18.16 -11.93
CA GLU A 391 21.76 18.14 -13.32
C GLU A 391 20.59 17.96 -14.29
N GLU A 392 20.64 18.63 -15.44
CA GLU A 392 19.72 18.44 -16.55
C GLU A 392 20.18 17.26 -17.41
N ILE A 393 19.32 16.23 -17.55
CA ILE A 393 19.60 15.00 -18.29
C ILE A 393 18.67 14.94 -19.50
N ALA A 394 19.23 14.79 -20.69
CA ALA A 394 18.46 14.57 -21.91
C ALA A 394 17.83 13.16 -21.89
N VAL A 395 16.61 13.02 -22.36
CA VAL A 395 15.92 11.74 -22.53
C VAL A 395 16.09 11.28 -23.97
N LYS A 396 17.05 10.37 -24.20
CA LYS A 396 17.35 9.75 -25.50
C LYS A 396 17.12 8.25 -25.48
N ALA A 397 17.07 7.63 -24.29
CA ALA A 397 16.76 6.23 -24.14
C ALA A 397 15.34 5.92 -24.63
N LYS A 398 15.13 4.72 -25.14
CA LYS A 398 13.79 4.23 -25.51
C LYS A 398 12.96 4.13 -24.22
N ILE A 399 11.86 4.85 -24.15
CA ILE A 399 10.89 4.75 -23.05
C ILE A 399 9.80 3.78 -23.48
N VAL A 400 9.63 2.71 -22.71
CA VAL A 400 8.63 1.66 -22.98
C VAL A 400 7.63 1.66 -21.82
N ASN A 401 6.35 1.70 -22.15
CA ASN A 401 5.27 1.46 -21.20
C ASN A 401 4.76 0.03 -21.40
N PHE A 402 5.12 -0.83 -20.49
CA PHE A 402 4.74 -2.24 -20.51
C PHE A 402 3.38 -2.37 -19.80
N GLN A 403 2.32 -2.15 -20.57
CA GLN A 403 0.96 -2.11 -20.05
C GLN A 403 0.46 -3.51 -19.67
N GLY A 404 -0.56 -3.57 -18.82
CA GLY A 404 -1.23 -4.80 -18.43
C GLY A 404 -0.67 -5.47 -17.17
N LEU A 405 0.56 -5.15 -16.75
CA LEU A 405 1.11 -5.64 -15.50
C LEU A 405 0.62 -4.78 -14.30
N SER A 406 -0.67 -4.59 -14.12
CA SER A 406 -1.20 -4.02 -12.88
C SER A 406 -1.54 -5.13 -11.90
N SER A 407 -1.25 -4.93 -10.61
CA SER A 407 -1.65 -5.86 -9.57
C SER A 407 -3.11 -5.70 -9.16
N HIS A 408 -3.77 -4.58 -9.50
CA HIS A 408 -5.19 -4.36 -9.24
C HIS A 408 -6.05 -4.92 -10.36
N ALA A 409 -7.24 -5.37 -10.01
CA ALA A 409 -8.31 -5.66 -10.95
C ALA A 409 -8.61 -4.44 -11.82
N ASP A 410 -8.92 -4.66 -13.08
CA ASP A 410 -9.46 -3.63 -13.96
C ASP A 410 -10.97 -3.46 -13.76
N HIS A 411 -11.56 -2.53 -14.51
CA HIS A 411 -12.98 -2.22 -14.40
C HIS A 411 -13.88 -3.45 -14.51
N ASP A 412 -13.69 -4.28 -15.53
CA ASP A 412 -14.58 -5.42 -15.78
C ASP A 412 -14.46 -6.47 -14.67
N HIS A 413 -13.24 -6.74 -14.16
CA HIS A 413 -13.02 -7.65 -13.05
C HIS A 413 -13.55 -7.10 -11.72
N LEU A 414 -13.47 -5.79 -11.46
CA LEU A 414 -14.12 -5.16 -10.32
C LEU A 414 -15.64 -5.34 -10.36
N VAL A 415 -16.25 -5.14 -11.55
CA VAL A 415 -17.69 -5.35 -11.77
C VAL A 415 -18.05 -6.83 -11.64
N GLU A 416 -17.25 -7.75 -12.15
CA GLU A 416 -17.44 -9.20 -11.97
C GLU A 416 -17.39 -9.59 -10.49
N TRP A 417 -16.40 -9.08 -9.75
CA TRP A 417 -16.23 -9.36 -8.33
C TRP A 417 -17.46 -8.96 -7.51
N ILE A 418 -18.00 -7.76 -7.71
CA ILE A 418 -19.18 -7.30 -6.96
C ILE A 418 -20.47 -7.99 -7.42
N LYS A 419 -20.60 -8.37 -8.69
CA LYS A 419 -21.74 -9.14 -9.20
C LYS A 419 -21.80 -10.57 -8.65
N ALA A 420 -20.72 -11.09 -8.08
CA ALA A 420 -20.68 -12.42 -7.48
C ALA A 420 -21.54 -12.54 -6.21
N PHE A 421 -21.89 -11.41 -5.57
CA PHE A 421 -22.75 -11.41 -4.38
C PHE A 421 -24.22 -11.67 -4.75
N ASP A 422 -24.79 -12.72 -4.16
CA ASP A 422 -26.19 -13.09 -4.30
C ASP A 422 -26.76 -13.54 -2.93
N PRO A 423 -27.75 -12.82 -2.37
CA PRO A 423 -28.33 -11.59 -2.88
C PRO A 423 -27.34 -10.42 -2.90
N LYS A 424 -27.64 -9.39 -3.71
CA LYS A 424 -26.88 -8.15 -3.76
C LYS A 424 -26.77 -7.52 -2.37
N PRO A 425 -25.63 -6.93 -2.01
CA PRO A 425 -25.47 -6.21 -0.76
C PRO A 425 -26.52 -5.10 -0.58
N THR A 426 -26.92 -4.87 0.66
CA THR A 426 -27.81 -3.77 1.02
C THR A 426 -27.19 -2.42 0.65
N HIS A 427 -25.86 -2.30 0.84
CA HIS A 427 -25.11 -1.10 0.46
C HIS A 427 -23.65 -1.42 0.11
N VAL A 428 -23.09 -0.66 -0.85
CA VAL A 428 -21.69 -0.72 -1.30
C VAL A 428 -21.04 0.64 -1.08
N PHE A 429 -19.99 0.67 -0.26
CA PHE A 429 -19.16 1.85 -0.03
C PHE A 429 -17.94 1.77 -0.94
N VAL A 430 -17.85 2.70 -1.89
CA VAL A 430 -16.74 2.75 -2.84
C VAL A 430 -15.62 3.59 -2.26
N VAL A 431 -14.43 3.01 -2.15
CA VAL A 431 -13.21 3.60 -1.57
C VAL A 431 -12.01 3.33 -2.48
N HIS A 432 -10.82 3.77 -2.11
CA HIS A 432 -9.55 3.46 -2.75
C HIS A 432 -9.60 3.64 -4.28
N GLY A 433 -9.93 4.84 -4.70
CA GLY A 433 -9.98 5.28 -6.10
C GLY A 433 -9.83 6.79 -6.16
N ASP A 434 -9.32 7.31 -7.28
CA ASP A 434 -9.13 8.74 -7.48
C ASP A 434 -10.45 9.51 -7.33
N GLU A 435 -10.35 10.83 -7.06
CA GLU A 435 -11.49 11.74 -6.83
C GLU A 435 -12.51 11.72 -7.98
N ASP A 436 -12.03 11.53 -9.20
CA ASP A 436 -12.84 11.48 -10.41
C ASP A 436 -13.34 10.07 -10.73
N VAL A 437 -12.72 9.02 -10.18
CA VAL A 437 -13.02 7.61 -10.49
C VAL A 437 -14.06 7.02 -9.53
N ALA A 438 -13.83 7.12 -8.22
CA ALA A 438 -14.70 6.48 -7.25
C ALA A 438 -16.19 6.90 -7.33
N PRO A 439 -16.54 8.19 -7.54
CA PRO A 439 -17.95 8.57 -7.71
C PRO A 439 -18.56 8.00 -8.99
N VAL A 440 -17.83 8.01 -10.11
CA VAL A 440 -18.31 7.49 -11.40
C VAL A 440 -18.56 6.00 -11.31
N PHE A 441 -17.65 5.25 -10.70
CA PHE A 441 -17.82 3.83 -10.47
C PHE A 441 -19.03 3.52 -9.56
N ALA A 442 -19.25 4.32 -8.50
CA ALA A 442 -20.42 4.19 -7.65
C ALA A 442 -21.74 4.44 -8.43
N GLU A 443 -21.78 5.44 -9.33
CA GLU A 443 -22.93 5.70 -10.20
C GLU A 443 -23.19 4.53 -11.16
N GLU A 444 -22.15 3.93 -11.71
CA GLU A 444 -22.27 2.74 -12.54
C GLU A 444 -22.83 1.56 -11.76
N LEU A 445 -22.32 1.28 -10.56
CA LEU A 445 -22.86 0.23 -9.69
C LEU A 445 -24.36 0.45 -9.41
N ASN A 446 -24.79 1.71 -9.21
CA ASN A 446 -26.21 2.04 -9.08
C ASN A 446 -26.99 1.72 -10.37
N SER A 447 -26.44 1.98 -11.56
CA SER A 447 -27.06 1.62 -12.83
C SER A 447 -27.22 0.10 -13.01
N LEU A 448 -26.30 -0.68 -12.41
CA LEU A 448 -26.36 -2.14 -12.36
C LEU A 448 -27.30 -2.68 -11.27
N GLY A 449 -27.99 -1.79 -10.54
CA GLY A 449 -29.00 -2.11 -9.52
C GLY A 449 -28.41 -2.46 -8.15
N PHE A 450 -27.22 -1.98 -7.83
CA PHE A 450 -26.71 -1.91 -6.47
C PHE A 450 -27.14 -0.59 -5.81
N HIS A 451 -26.91 -0.46 -4.50
CA HIS A 451 -26.98 0.80 -3.78
C HIS A 451 -25.55 1.16 -3.38
N ALA A 452 -24.93 2.08 -4.12
CA ALA A 452 -23.51 2.41 -3.92
C ALA A 452 -23.28 3.92 -3.82
N HIS A 453 -22.29 4.33 -3.02
CA HIS A 453 -21.77 5.70 -3.05
C HIS A 453 -20.28 5.73 -2.75
N ALA A 454 -19.58 6.75 -3.22
CA ALA A 454 -18.19 7.00 -2.88
C ALA A 454 -18.10 7.63 -1.50
N ALA A 455 -17.47 6.91 -0.56
CA ALA A 455 -17.32 7.33 0.84
C ALA A 455 -16.56 8.65 0.97
N LYS A 456 -16.82 9.40 2.05
CA LYS A 456 -16.17 10.65 2.38
C LYS A 456 -15.39 10.53 3.69
N PHE A 457 -14.40 11.38 3.87
CA PHE A 457 -13.62 11.42 5.11
C PHE A 457 -14.51 11.73 6.31
N THR A 458 -14.33 10.99 7.41
CA THR A 458 -15.16 11.03 8.65
C THR A 458 -16.65 10.71 8.47
N GLU A 459 -17.04 10.16 7.32
CA GLU A 459 -18.39 9.65 7.15
C GLU A 459 -18.66 8.53 8.16
N CYS A 460 -19.90 8.50 8.68
CA CYS A 460 -20.35 7.48 9.63
C CYS A 460 -21.68 6.89 9.16
N TYR A 461 -21.75 5.56 9.11
CA TYR A 461 -22.94 4.83 8.71
C TYR A 461 -23.37 3.81 9.77
N ASP A 462 -24.64 3.77 10.13
CA ASP A 462 -25.20 2.74 11.05
C ASP A 462 -25.65 1.52 10.25
N LEU A 463 -24.89 0.43 10.38
CA LEU A 463 -25.16 -0.82 9.67
C LEU A 463 -26.42 -1.54 10.19
N ALA A 464 -26.81 -1.35 11.46
CA ALA A 464 -28.00 -1.96 12.01
C ALA A 464 -29.27 -1.26 11.52
N ALA A 465 -29.26 0.08 11.49
CA ALA A 465 -30.38 0.89 11.00
C ALA A 465 -30.39 1.03 9.48
N ASN A 466 -29.26 0.77 8.80
CA ASN A 466 -29.05 1.05 7.38
C ASN A 466 -29.23 2.53 7.04
N GLU A 467 -28.60 3.41 7.83
CA GLU A 467 -28.77 4.86 7.74
C GLU A 467 -27.45 5.59 7.86
N MET A 468 -27.30 6.69 7.11
CA MET A 468 -26.22 7.64 7.25
C MET A 468 -26.37 8.42 8.56
N VAL A 469 -25.37 8.33 9.44
CA VAL A 469 -25.31 9.07 10.71
C VAL A 469 -24.64 10.43 10.51
N SER A 470 -23.57 10.48 9.72
CA SER A 470 -22.83 11.70 9.39
C SER A 470 -22.30 11.60 7.96
N GLU A 471 -22.53 12.62 7.15
CA GLU A 471 -22.11 12.63 5.74
C GLU A 471 -20.60 12.76 5.52
N GLY A 472 -19.83 13.07 6.57
CA GLY A 472 -18.42 13.38 6.40
C GLY A 472 -18.17 14.59 5.51
N TYR A 473 -16.94 14.72 5.03
CA TYR A 473 -16.57 15.79 4.10
C TYR A 473 -15.52 15.31 3.11
N ILE A 474 -15.44 15.96 1.96
CA ILE A 474 -14.36 15.73 0.99
C ILE A 474 -13.15 16.50 1.50
N SER A 475 -12.07 15.79 1.83
CA SER A 475 -10.85 16.41 2.31
C SER A 475 -10.23 17.26 1.20
N GLU A 476 -10.09 18.58 1.44
CA GLU A 476 -9.39 19.47 0.52
C GLU A 476 -7.90 19.11 0.50
N ARG A 477 -7.48 18.40 -0.52
CA ARG A 477 -6.09 18.01 -0.72
C ARG A 477 -5.27 19.18 -1.23
N LYS A 478 -3.97 19.19 -0.97
CA LYS A 478 -3.02 20.28 -1.24
C LYS A 478 -2.94 20.66 -2.74
N ARG A 479 -4.03 21.16 -3.33
CA ARG A 479 -3.96 21.84 -4.63
C ARG A 479 -3.38 23.26 -4.55
N THR A 480 -3.23 23.82 -3.34
CA THR A 480 -2.56 25.12 -3.11
C THR A 480 -1.91 25.13 -1.72
N ALA A 481 -0.62 25.45 -1.70
CA ALA A 481 0.17 25.63 -0.49
C ALA A 481 -0.27 26.86 0.33
N GLN A 482 -1.50 26.91 0.86
CA GLN A 482 -1.95 27.96 1.78
C GLN A 482 -3.37 27.73 2.35
N LYS A 483 -3.63 26.59 2.99
CA LYS A 483 -4.69 26.52 4.02
C LYS A 483 -4.19 25.68 5.18
N SER A 484 -4.39 26.14 6.07
CA SER A 484 -4.11 26.91 7.25
C SER A 484 -3.54 25.99 8.32
N ARG A 485 -2.34 26.36 8.75
CA ARG A 485 -1.75 25.89 10.01
C ARG A 485 -2.78 25.86 11.17
N ALA A 486 -3.83 26.67 11.07
CA ALA A 486 -4.91 26.77 12.05
C ALA A 486 -5.87 25.58 12.05
N ASP A 487 -6.34 25.09 10.86
CA ASP A 487 -7.28 23.96 10.81
C ASP A 487 -6.61 22.66 11.24
N ASN A 488 -5.33 22.51 10.87
CA ASN A 488 -4.51 21.36 11.27
C ASN A 488 -4.24 21.38 12.80
N LEU A 489 -4.02 22.57 13.39
CA LEU A 489 -3.84 22.73 14.83
C LEU A 489 -5.15 22.46 15.61
N TYR A 490 -6.29 22.88 15.08
CA TYR A 490 -7.59 22.59 15.70
C TYR A 490 -7.90 21.08 15.67
N ALA A 491 -7.69 20.41 14.55
CA ALA A 491 -7.86 18.95 14.46
C ALA A 491 -6.94 18.19 15.43
N LYS A 492 -5.67 18.62 15.56
CA LYS A 492 -4.73 18.07 16.56
C LYS A 492 -5.20 18.30 17.99
N LEU A 493 -5.77 19.46 18.27
CA LEU A 493 -6.33 19.78 19.59
C LEU A 493 -7.50 18.84 19.92
N VAL A 494 -8.43 18.62 18.98
CA VAL A 494 -9.56 17.71 19.16
C VAL A 494 -9.08 16.26 19.41
N ALA A 495 -8.17 15.76 18.60
CA ALA A 495 -7.61 14.40 18.78
C ALA A 495 -6.87 14.24 20.13
N ALA A 496 -6.15 15.26 20.58
CA ALA A 496 -5.51 15.26 21.90
C ALA A 496 -6.53 15.25 23.05
N ALA A 497 -7.64 16.00 22.90
CA ALA A 497 -8.72 16.02 23.89
C ALA A 497 -9.45 14.66 23.96
N GLU A 498 -9.71 14.01 22.84
CA GLU A 498 -10.29 12.68 22.79
C GLU A 498 -9.36 11.62 23.42
N SER A 499 -8.06 11.68 23.12
CA SER A 499 -7.05 10.81 23.74
C SER A 499 -7.01 10.98 25.27
N LEU A 500 -7.11 12.23 25.74
CA LEU A 500 -7.18 12.54 27.16
C LEU A 500 -8.47 12.00 27.81
N LEU A 501 -9.60 12.10 27.12
CA LEU A 501 -10.88 11.55 27.58
C LEU A 501 -10.81 10.02 27.71
N GLU A 502 -10.27 9.32 26.75
CA GLU A 502 -10.09 7.85 26.78
C GLU A 502 -9.12 7.43 27.88
N PHE A 503 -8.03 8.17 28.06
CA PHE A 503 -7.11 7.95 29.18
C PHE A 503 -7.82 8.13 30.53
N ALA A 504 -8.63 9.18 30.68
CA ALA A 504 -9.40 9.44 31.91
C ALA A 504 -10.40 8.31 32.22
N LYS A 505 -11.10 7.77 31.20
CA LYS A 505 -11.99 6.59 31.36
C LYS A 505 -11.25 5.36 31.87
N ARG A 506 -10.04 5.10 31.38
CA ARG A 506 -9.16 3.99 31.82
C ARG A 506 -8.61 4.17 33.24
N CYS A 507 -8.67 5.37 33.78
CA CYS A 507 -8.26 5.63 35.16
C CYS A 507 -9.30 5.16 36.21
N LYS A 508 -10.46 4.63 35.79
CA LYS A 508 -11.46 4.05 36.70
C LYS A 508 -10.84 2.90 37.50
N GLY A 509 -10.82 3.05 38.85
CA GLY A 509 -10.22 2.07 39.76
C GLY A 509 -8.75 2.34 40.17
N ARG A 510 -8.13 3.43 39.68
CA ARG A 510 -6.83 3.89 40.20
C ARG A 510 -6.98 4.57 41.58
N PRO A 511 -5.86 4.70 42.31
CA PRO A 511 -5.89 5.39 43.63
C PRO A 511 -6.48 6.81 43.53
N ASN A 512 -7.32 7.18 44.48
CA ASN A 512 -7.99 8.49 44.50
C ASN A 512 -7.02 9.68 44.41
N LYS A 513 -5.80 9.54 44.94
CA LYS A 513 -4.75 10.57 44.86
C LYS A 513 -4.34 10.86 43.41
N ASP A 514 -4.18 9.81 42.59
CA ASP A 514 -3.78 9.94 41.21
C ASP A 514 -4.91 10.53 40.35
N ILE A 515 -6.14 10.09 40.61
CA ILE A 515 -7.33 10.62 39.93
C ILE A 515 -7.49 12.13 40.26
N SER A 516 -7.34 12.50 41.53
CA SER A 516 -7.43 13.89 41.98
C SER A 516 -6.35 14.79 41.37
N ALA A 517 -5.11 14.28 41.27
CA ALA A 517 -4.00 15.02 40.66
C ALA A 517 -4.25 15.24 39.15
N LEU A 518 -4.68 14.20 38.43
CA LEU A 518 -5.02 14.30 37.00
C LEU A 518 -6.17 15.26 36.75
N THR A 519 -7.24 15.17 37.56
CA THR A 519 -8.40 16.09 37.48
C THR A 519 -7.97 17.54 37.67
N GLY A 520 -7.13 17.84 38.67
CA GLY A 520 -6.60 19.18 38.91
C GLY A 520 -5.79 19.72 37.72
N GLN A 521 -4.95 18.88 37.09
CA GLN A 521 -4.18 19.29 35.90
C GLN A 521 -5.07 19.60 34.70
N ILE A 522 -6.09 18.77 34.43
CA ILE A 522 -7.05 19.00 33.33
C ILE A 522 -7.83 20.30 33.56
N ILE A 523 -8.35 20.52 34.78
CA ILE A 523 -9.08 21.74 35.10
C ILE A 523 -8.19 22.98 34.95
N SER A 524 -6.96 22.93 35.46
CA SER A 524 -6.00 24.02 35.31
C SER A 524 -5.64 24.33 33.85
N LEU A 525 -5.56 23.30 33.01
CA LEU A 525 -5.34 23.47 31.57
C LEU A 525 -6.54 24.18 30.92
N ILE A 526 -7.78 23.75 31.22
CA ILE A 526 -9.01 24.34 30.69
C ILE A 526 -9.12 25.80 31.12
N GLU A 527 -8.85 26.09 32.40
CA GLU A 527 -8.94 27.47 32.96
C GLU A 527 -7.91 28.41 32.32
N ARG A 528 -6.72 27.91 31.96
CA ARG A 528 -5.68 28.73 31.32
C ARG A 528 -6.07 29.25 29.94
N PHE A 529 -6.94 28.54 29.22
CA PHE A 529 -7.36 28.85 27.84
C PHE A 529 -8.86 29.19 27.73
N ARG A 530 -9.48 29.62 28.82
CA ARG A 530 -10.91 29.89 28.93
C ARG A 530 -11.23 31.39 28.73
N ASP A 531 -10.64 32.05 27.79
CA ASP A 531 -10.99 33.43 27.40
C ASP A 531 -11.87 33.47 26.15
#